data_f06de5e3f0bd6bdb160aed1fde8ac4e6
#
_entry.id   f06de5e3f0bd6bdb160aed1fde8ac4e6
#
_cell.length_a   1.000
_cell.length_b   1.000
_cell.length_c   1.000
_cell.angle_alpha   90.00
_cell.angle_beta   90.00
_cell.angle_gamma   90.00
#
_symmetry.space_group_name_H-M   'P 1'
#
loop_
_entity.id
_entity.type
_entity.pdbx_description
1 polymer ?
#
loop_
_entity_poly.entity_id
_entity_poly.type
_entity_poly.pdbx_seq_one_letter_code
_entity_poly.pdbx_strand_id
1 'polypeptide(L)'
;MKYLLSFLLTYTFFSYADDHGSEADVLAAVEKYYAARTARDFKTMVAMESNAGVCSTNSDGSFHKECTVFTVEDYERTYPDGLNNVHYPEATMLTKDSYLVRFYYEGVAGSDNQPYRTRVTTTWVKEGGNWVMRSQHYSSAAYGGVHQTVRSDFED
;
A
#
# COMPACT_ATOMS: atom_id res chain seq x y z
N MET A 1 70.02 -20.77 1.19
CA MET A 1 68.62 -20.85 0.68
C MET A 1 67.72 -20.21 1.70
N LYS A 2 67.18 -19.00 1.38
CA LYS A 2 66.25 -18.29 2.26
C LYS A 2 64.84 -18.42 1.62
N TYR A 3 63.94 -19.12 2.31
CA TYR A 3 62.56 -19.25 1.89
C TYR A 3 61.79 -18.00 2.37
N LEU A 4 61.31 -17.16 1.42
CA LEU A 4 60.46 -16.06 1.67
C LEU A 4 58.99 -16.58 1.65
N LEU A 5 58.37 -16.64 2.82
CA LEU A 5 56.97 -17.04 2.95
C LEU A 5 56.10 -15.77 2.70
N SER A 6 55.47 -15.73 1.54
CA SER A 6 54.54 -14.66 1.17
C SER A 6 53.16 -14.96 1.75
N PHE A 7 52.75 -14.18 2.77
CA PHE A 7 51.43 -14.29 3.36
C PHE A 7 50.46 -13.47 2.51
N LEU A 8 49.63 -14.16 1.73
CA LEU A 8 48.55 -13.52 0.95
C LEU A 8 47.35 -13.26 1.89
N LEU A 9 47.18 -12.02 2.32
CA LEU A 9 46.03 -11.59 3.12
C LEU A 9 44.83 -11.38 2.17
N THR A 10 43.95 -12.37 2.10
CA THR A 10 42.67 -12.22 1.37
C THR A 10 41.70 -11.42 2.22
N TYR A 11 41.50 -10.15 1.86
CA TYR A 11 40.38 -9.31 2.38
C TYR A 11 39.09 -9.79 1.73
N THR A 12 38.27 -10.52 2.47
CA THR A 12 36.87 -10.76 2.10
C THR A 12 36.08 -9.51 2.45
N PHE A 13 35.74 -8.72 1.43
CA PHE A 13 34.73 -7.69 1.58
C PHE A 13 33.38 -8.36 1.79
N PHE A 14 32.90 -8.39 3.03
CA PHE A 14 31.49 -8.62 3.29
C PHE A 14 30.75 -7.37 2.83
N SER A 15 30.20 -7.42 1.62
CA SER A 15 29.17 -6.49 1.18
C SER A 15 27.95 -6.77 2.06
N TYR A 16 27.72 -5.95 3.08
CA TYR A 16 26.40 -5.85 3.69
C TYR A 16 25.50 -5.27 2.59
N ALA A 17 24.75 -6.14 1.92
CA ALA A 17 23.60 -5.69 1.18
C ALA A 17 22.66 -5.07 2.22
N ASP A 18 22.55 -3.76 2.25
CA ASP A 18 21.54 -3.07 3.01
C ASP A 18 20.20 -3.62 2.52
N ASP A 19 19.50 -4.37 3.36
CA ASP A 19 18.17 -4.94 3.08
C ASP A 19 17.11 -3.82 3.18
N HIS A 20 17.39 -2.76 2.46
CA HIS A 20 16.45 -1.67 2.25
C HIS A 20 15.57 -2.09 1.08
N GLY A 21 14.30 -2.38 1.36
CA GLY A 21 13.34 -2.67 0.31
C GLY A 21 13.38 -1.57 -0.74
N SER A 22 13.52 -1.96 -2.00
CA SER A 22 13.60 -1.02 -3.12
C SER A 22 12.24 -0.41 -3.45
N GLU A 23 12.24 0.67 -4.22
CA GLU A 23 11.03 1.21 -4.85
C GLU A 23 10.26 0.11 -5.60
N ALA A 24 10.99 -0.77 -6.32
CA ALA A 24 10.38 -1.88 -7.05
C ALA A 24 9.66 -2.87 -6.13
N ASP A 25 10.19 -3.13 -4.93
CA ASP A 25 9.55 -4.06 -3.98
C ASP A 25 8.23 -3.51 -3.44
N VAL A 26 8.18 -2.21 -3.14
CA VAL A 26 6.92 -1.61 -2.67
C VAL A 26 5.90 -1.49 -3.79
N LEU A 27 6.30 -1.19 -5.01
CA LEU A 27 5.40 -1.18 -6.17
C LEU A 27 4.84 -2.59 -6.43
N ALA A 28 5.66 -3.63 -6.35
CA ALA A 28 5.20 -5.02 -6.46
C ALA A 28 4.23 -5.39 -5.32
N ALA A 29 4.44 -4.86 -4.10
CA ALA A 29 3.51 -5.06 -2.99
C ALA A 29 2.15 -4.38 -3.27
N VAL A 30 2.13 -3.16 -3.81
CA VAL A 30 0.89 -2.49 -4.23
C VAL A 30 0.12 -3.33 -5.25
N GLU A 31 0.78 -3.76 -6.32
CA GLU A 31 0.15 -4.57 -7.37
C GLU A 31 -0.41 -5.88 -6.81
N LYS A 32 0.36 -6.57 -5.97
CA LYS A 32 -0.07 -7.80 -5.30
C LYS A 32 -1.30 -7.59 -4.43
N TYR A 33 -1.35 -6.52 -3.65
CA TYR A 33 -2.49 -6.20 -2.81
C TYR A 33 -3.78 -5.98 -3.62
N TYR A 34 -3.71 -5.20 -4.70
CA TYR A 34 -4.88 -4.93 -5.54
C TYR A 34 -5.28 -6.13 -6.41
N ALA A 35 -4.34 -6.97 -6.81
CA ALA A 35 -4.65 -8.27 -7.42
C ALA A 35 -5.38 -9.20 -6.44
N ALA A 36 -4.93 -9.25 -5.18
CA ALA A 36 -5.62 -10.01 -4.12
C ALA A 36 -7.05 -9.49 -3.88
N ARG A 37 -7.27 -8.16 -3.91
CA ARG A 37 -8.61 -7.56 -3.83
C ARG A 37 -9.52 -8.04 -4.96
N THR A 38 -9.02 -8.06 -6.20
CA THR A 38 -9.78 -8.56 -7.35
C THR A 38 -10.09 -10.05 -7.23
N ALA A 39 -9.13 -10.83 -6.76
CA ALA A 39 -9.27 -12.27 -6.58
C ALA A 39 -10.08 -12.66 -5.32
N ARG A 40 -10.44 -11.67 -4.46
CA ARG A 40 -11.04 -11.89 -3.13
C ARG A 40 -10.16 -12.77 -2.22
N ASP A 41 -8.85 -12.71 -2.42
CA ASP A 41 -7.89 -13.34 -1.51
C ASP A 41 -7.69 -12.45 -0.28
N PHE A 42 -8.70 -12.46 0.58
CA PHE A 42 -8.73 -11.64 1.79
C PHE A 42 -7.65 -12.02 2.80
N LYS A 43 -7.20 -13.28 2.76
CA LYS A 43 -6.08 -13.72 3.57
C LYS A 43 -4.79 -12.99 3.20
N THR A 44 -4.51 -12.87 1.89
CA THR A 44 -3.37 -12.09 1.40
C THR A 44 -3.54 -10.61 1.70
N MET A 45 -4.75 -10.04 1.52
CA MET A 45 -5.01 -8.64 1.86
C MET A 45 -4.70 -8.33 3.32
N VAL A 46 -5.28 -9.08 4.25
CA VAL A 46 -5.05 -8.91 5.70
C VAL A 46 -3.58 -9.06 6.07
N ALA A 47 -2.88 -10.03 5.47
CA ALA A 47 -1.44 -10.22 5.70
C ALA A 47 -0.57 -9.06 5.16
N MET A 48 -1.11 -8.23 4.26
CA MET A 48 -0.45 -7.05 3.69
C MET A 48 -0.95 -5.73 4.28
N GLU A 49 -1.72 -5.78 5.35
CA GLU A 49 -2.16 -4.62 6.13
C GLU A 49 -1.40 -4.52 7.44
N SER A 50 -1.16 -3.29 7.89
CA SER A 50 -0.42 -3.04 9.13
C SER A 50 -1.15 -3.63 10.35
N ASN A 51 -0.42 -4.30 11.22
CA ASN A 51 -0.94 -4.79 12.50
C ASN A 51 -1.43 -3.66 13.43
N ALA A 52 -0.99 -2.43 13.19
CA ALA A 52 -1.49 -1.24 13.88
C ALA A 52 -2.75 -0.65 13.22
N GLY A 53 -3.32 -1.36 12.25
CA GLY A 53 -4.50 -0.97 11.48
C GLY A 53 -4.17 -0.09 10.28
N VAL A 54 -5.11 0.01 9.35
CA VAL A 54 -5.05 0.88 8.17
C VAL A 54 -5.88 2.13 8.40
N CYS A 55 -5.24 3.31 8.31
CA CYS A 55 -5.93 4.58 8.39
C CYS A 55 -6.50 4.92 7.00
N SER A 56 -7.81 4.75 6.85
CA SER A 56 -8.50 4.98 5.57
C SER A 56 -9.29 6.26 5.61
N THR A 57 -9.10 7.11 4.61
CA THR A 57 -9.87 8.33 4.41
C THR A 57 -10.38 8.43 2.98
N ASN A 58 -11.54 9.01 2.82
CA ASN A 58 -12.14 9.35 1.53
C ASN A 58 -12.53 10.82 1.55
N SER A 59 -12.63 11.42 0.37
CA SER A 59 -13.05 12.82 0.26
C SER A 59 -14.55 13.06 0.59
N ASP A 60 -15.31 11.99 0.74
CA ASP A 60 -16.77 12.00 0.97
C ASP A 60 -17.16 11.55 2.39
N GLY A 61 -16.18 11.39 3.28
CA GLY A 61 -16.43 10.85 4.59
C GLY A 61 -15.95 11.74 5.72
N SER A 62 -16.30 11.37 6.96
CA SER A 62 -15.79 12.01 8.16
C SER A 62 -14.26 12.02 8.18
N PHE A 63 -13.70 13.13 8.61
CA PHE A 63 -12.27 13.31 8.81
C PHE A 63 -11.73 12.46 9.96
N HIS A 64 -12.56 12.27 10.99
CA HIS A 64 -12.19 11.52 12.19
C HIS A 64 -12.53 10.04 12.06
N LYS A 65 -11.66 9.29 11.40
CA LYS A 65 -11.76 7.83 11.32
C LYS A 65 -10.55 7.20 12.01
N GLU A 66 -10.83 6.27 12.89
CA GLU A 66 -9.78 5.45 13.51
C GLU A 66 -9.13 4.54 12.47
N CYS A 67 -7.85 4.20 12.70
CA CYS A 67 -7.18 3.19 11.91
C CYS A 67 -7.75 1.82 12.30
N THR A 68 -8.21 1.06 11.31
CA THR A 68 -8.93 -0.20 11.51
C THR A 68 -8.04 -1.39 11.21
N VAL A 69 -8.04 -2.39 12.09
CA VAL A 69 -7.52 -3.72 11.83
C VAL A 69 -8.67 -4.56 11.30
N PHE A 70 -8.61 -4.94 10.03
CA PHE A 70 -9.61 -5.80 9.41
C PHE A 70 -9.22 -7.27 9.56
N THR A 71 -10.24 -8.11 9.70
CA THR A 71 -10.11 -9.56 9.64
C THR A 71 -10.57 -10.09 8.28
N VAL A 72 -10.27 -11.35 8.00
CA VAL A 72 -10.75 -12.03 6.79
C VAL A 72 -12.29 -12.03 6.78
N GLU A 73 -12.91 -12.32 7.93
CA GLU A 73 -14.37 -12.36 8.09
C GLU A 73 -15.02 -10.98 7.87
N ASP A 74 -14.33 -9.89 8.23
CA ASP A 74 -14.82 -8.54 7.95
C ASP A 74 -14.88 -8.29 6.45
N TYR A 75 -13.84 -8.67 5.72
CA TYR A 75 -13.81 -8.55 4.26
C TYR A 75 -14.82 -9.46 3.58
N GLU A 76 -14.96 -10.72 4.01
CA GLU A 76 -15.98 -11.64 3.46
C GLU A 76 -17.37 -11.07 3.57
N ARG A 77 -17.67 -10.39 4.68
CA ARG A 77 -19.00 -9.81 4.96
C ARG A 77 -19.25 -8.51 4.20
N THR A 78 -18.25 -7.68 3.99
CA THR A 78 -18.46 -6.29 3.59
C THR A 78 -17.90 -5.93 2.22
N TYR A 79 -16.95 -6.72 1.71
CA TYR A 79 -16.25 -6.36 0.48
C TYR A 79 -17.01 -6.85 -0.76
N PRO A 80 -17.41 -5.94 -1.67
CA PRO A 80 -18.14 -6.33 -2.88
C PRO A 80 -17.23 -7.06 -3.87
N ASP A 81 -17.84 -7.88 -4.73
CA ASP A 81 -17.18 -8.41 -5.91
C ASP A 81 -16.83 -7.27 -6.87
N GLY A 82 -15.69 -7.39 -7.55
CA GLY A 82 -15.32 -6.38 -8.54
C GLY A 82 -13.86 -6.45 -8.98
N LEU A 83 -13.55 -5.65 -9.98
CA LEU A 83 -12.20 -5.46 -10.47
C LEU A 83 -11.53 -4.31 -9.73
N ASN A 84 -10.22 -4.41 -9.53
CA ASN A 84 -9.41 -3.40 -8.87
C ASN A 84 -8.11 -3.20 -9.66
N ASN A 85 -8.10 -2.21 -10.53
CA ASN A 85 -6.96 -1.92 -11.40
C ASN A 85 -6.16 -0.74 -10.85
N VAL A 86 -4.85 -0.90 -10.85
CA VAL A 86 -3.87 0.14 -10.55
C VAL A 86 -3.19 0.57 -11.83
N HIS A 87 -3.14 1.88 -12.07
CA HIS A 87 -2.51 2.45 -13.24
C HIS A 87 -1.45 3.46 -12.84
N TYR A 88 -0.27 3.37 -13.45
CA TYR A 88 0.85 4.30 -13.28
C TYR A 88 1.26 4.51 -11.81
N PRO A 89 1.56 3.44 -11.06
CA PRO A 89 1.99 3.61 -9.68
C PRO A 89 3.37 4.26 -9.61
N GLU A 90 3.49 5.24 -8.73
CA GLU A 90 4.73 5.96 -8.44
C GLU A 90 5.00 5.91 -6.94
N ALA A 91 6.21 5.53 -6.55
CA ALA A 91 6.63 5.49 -5.16
C ALA A 91 7.61 6.62 -4.84
N THR A 92 7.45 7.21 -3.66
CA THR A 92 8.37 8.22 -3.11
C THR A 92 8.84 7.73 -1.76
N MET A 93 10.13 7.54 -1.61
CA MET A 93 10.72 7.12 -0.35
C MET A 93 10.56 8.23 0.70
N LEU A 94 9.98 7.89 1.85
CA LEU A 94 9.89 8.76 3.02
C LEU A 94 11.02 8.46 4.00
N THR A 95 11.25 7.18 4.26
CA THR A 95 12.39 6.65 5.01
C THR A 95 12.82 5.34 4.37
N LYS A 96 13.91 4.74 4.85
CA LYS A 96 14.35 3.41 4.38
C LYS A 96 13.28 2.30 4.55
N ASP A 97 12.34 2.48 5.48
CA ASP A 97 11.31 1.51 5.81
C ASP A 97 9.89 2.05 5.54
N SER A 98 9.76 3.14 4.77
CA SER A 98 8.43 3.68 4.42
C SER A 98 8.42 4.40 3.08
N TYR A 99 7.33 4.22 2.34
CA TYR A 99 7.06 4.85 1.05
C TYR A 99 5.66 5.43 0.99
N LEU A 100 5.55 6.58 0.33
CA LEU A 100 4.30 7.10 -0.19
C LEU A 100 4.13 6.56 -1.62
N VAL A 101 3.00 5.91 -1.92
CA VAL A 101 2.67 5.45 -3.27
C VAL A 101 1.39 6.11 -3.73
N ARG A 102 1.41 6.67 -4.94
CA ARG A 102 0.23 7.27 -5.58
C ARG A 102 0.02 6.65 -6.95
N PHE A 103 -1.24 6.51 -7.31
CA PHE A 103 -1.64 5.89 -8.58
C PHE A 103 -3.07 6.31 -8.96
N TYR A 104 -3.44 6.05 -10.22
CA TYR A 104 -4.82 6.06 -10.64
C TYR A 104 -5.44 4.68 -10.37
N TYR A 105 -6.61 4.69 -9.77
CA TYR A 105 -7.38 3.50 -9.45
C TYR A 105 -8.65 3.46 -10.30
N GLU A 106 -8.93 2.31 -10.86
CA GLU A 106 -10.19 1.99 -11.51
C GLU A 106 -10.77 0.74 -10.87
N GLY A 107 -11.91 0.89 -10.20
CA GLY A 107 -12.69 -0.19 -9.65
C GLY A 107 -13.98 -0.35 -10.41
N VAL A 108 -14.42 -1.60 -10.59
CA VAL A 108 -15.76 -1.92 -11.06
C VAL A 108 -16.37 -2.85 -10.04
N ALA A 109 -17.35 -2.37 -9.30
CA ALA A 109 -18.00 -3.11 -8.24
C ALA A 109 -19.51 -2.93 -8.30
N GLY A 110 -20.22 -3.94 -7.77
CA GLY A 110 -21.67 -3.91 -7.66
C GLY A 110 -22.39 -4.38 -8.93
N SER A 111 -23.71 -4.37 -8.84
CA SER A 111 -24.60 -4.92 -9.87
C SER A 111 -24.78 -4.02 -11.09
N ASP A 112 -24.41 -2.75 -10.98
CA ASP A 112 -24.58 -1.74 -12.04
C ASP A 112 -23.33 -1.65 -12.95
N ASN A 113 -22.23 -2.33 -12.60
CA ASN A 113 -20.96 -2.32 -13.33
C ASN A 113 -20.43 -0.92 -13.67
N GLN A 114 -20.76 0.09 -12.86
CA GLN A 114 -20.26 1.44 -13.09
C GLN A 114 -18.80 1.53 -12.64
N PRO A 115 -17.89 2.03 -13.48
CA PRO A 115 -16.52 2.20 -13.11
C PRO A 115 -16.37 3.35 -12.09
N TYR A 116 -15.70 3.04 -10.99
CA TYR A 116 -15.25 4.02 -10.02
C TYR A 116 -13.79 4.37 -10.30
N ARG A 117 -13.54 5.60 -10.72
CA ARG A 117 -12.19 6.09 -11.04
C ARG A 117 -11.79 7.17 -10.07
N THR A 118 -10.58 7.05 -9.51
CA THR A 118 -10.08 8.01 -8.54
C THR A 118 -8.56 8.02 -8.51
N ARG A 119 -8.00 9.04 -7.85
CA ARG A 119 -6.59 9.05 -7.47
C ARG A 119 -6.47 8.50 -6.07
N VAL A 120 -5.48 7.64 -5.88
CA VAL A 120 -5.22 7.01 -4.58
C VAL A 120 -3.82 7.38 -4.13
N THR A 121 -3.70 7.64 -2.84
CA THR A 121 -2.43 7.79 -2.13
C THR A 121 -2.40 6.79 -1.00
N THR A 122 -1.33 5.99 -0.92
CA THR A 122 -1.14 4.99 0.13
C THR A 122 0.21 5.18 0.79
N THR A 123 0.30 4.83 2.07
CA THR A 123 1.58 4.74 2.77
C THR A 123 1.86 3.28 3.08
N TRP A 124 3.03 2.84 2.67
CA TRP A 124 3.54 1.49 2.91
C TRP A 124 4.69 1.56 3.88
N VAL A 125 4.71 0.64 4.84
CA VAL A 125 5.77 0.52 5.85
C VAL A 125 6.30 -0.90 5.92
N LYS A 126 7.53 -1.06 6.36
CA LYS A 126 8.14 -2.38 6.52
C LYS A 126 7.88 -2.90 7.94
N GLU A 127 7.08 -3.95 8.07
CA GLU A 127 6.81 -4.64 9.33
C GLU A 127 7.26 -6.11 9.23
N GLY A 128 8.14 -6.53 10.11
CA GLY A 128 8.67 -7.91 10.10
C GLY A 128 9.33 -8.31 8.77
N GLY A 129 9.92 -7.35 8.06
CA GLY A 129 10.55 -7.56 6.75
C GLY A 129 9.61 -7.48 5.55
N ASN A 130 8.29 -7.37 5.75
CA ASN A 130 7.29 -7.31 4.68
C ASN A 130 6.77 -5.88 4.51
N TRP A 131 6.44 -5.50 3.27
CA TRP A 131 5.72 -4.27 2.98
C TRP A 131 4.24 -4.44 3.30
N VAL A 132 3.72 -3.60 4.20
CA VAL A 132 2.31 -3.57 4.58
C VAL A 132 1.75 -2.16 4.42
N MET A 133 0.49 -2.08 4.07
CA MET A 133 -0.22 -0.81 3.93
C MET A 133 -0.59 -0.24 5.30
N ARG A 134 -0.18 1.00 5.58
CA ARG A 134 -0.46 1.70 6.84
C ARG A 134 -1.55 2.75 6.71
N SER A 135 -1.68 3.36 5.54
CA SER A 135 -2.76 4.31 5.26
C SER A 135 -3.16 4.30 3.80
N GLN A 136 -4.39 4.72 3.53
CA GLN A 136 -4.89 4.94 2.19
C GLN A 136 -5.84 6.13 2.16
N HIS A 137 -5.78 6.90 1.06
CA HIS A 137 -6.70 7.98 0.78
C HIS A 137 -7.22 7.85 -0.65
N TYR A 138 -8.53 7.76 -0.79
CA TYR A 138 -9.22 7.78 -2.07
C TYR A 138 -9.82 9.15 -2.30
N SER A 139 -9.29 9.88 -3.28
CA SER A 139 -9.84 11.17 -3.69
C SER A 139 -11.04 10.94 -4.60
N SER A 140 -12.22 10.75 -4.02
CA SER A 140 -13.46 10.57 -4.76
C SER A 140 -13.82 11.89 -5.45
N ALA A 141 -13.66 11.96 -6.76
CA ALA A 141 -14.34 12.97 -7.56
C ALA A 141 -15.45 12.26 -8.30
N ALA A 142 -16.67 12.35 -7.83
CA ALA A 142 -17.82 11.96 -8.62
C ALA A 142 -17.79 12.76 -9.92
N TYR A 143 -17.75 12.11 -11.06
CA TYR A 143 -17.86 12.64 -12.43
C TYR A 143 -17.80 14.18 -12.53
N GLY A 144 -16.58 14.75 -12.50
CA GLY A 144 -16.36 16.19 -12.68
C GLY A 144 -16.79 17.09 -11.53
N GLY A 145 -17.26 16.53 -10.43
CA GLY A 145 -17.60 17.26 -9.21
C GLY A 145 -16.42 17.24 -8.23
N VAL A 146 -16.04 18.41 -7.77
CA VAL A 146 -15.25 18.53 -6.55
C VAL A 146 -16.23 18.33 -5.41
N HIS A 147 -16.05 17.32 -4.56
CA HIS A 147 -16.75 17.25 -3.28
C HIS A 147 -16.34 18.48 -2.48
N GLN A 148 -17.27 19.40 -2.28
CA GLN A 148 -17.00 20.57 -1.45
C GLN A 148 -17.04 20.11 0.00
N THR A 149 -15.96 20.31 0.71
CA THR A 149 -15.94 20.21 2.17
C THR A 149 -16.97 21.18 2.72
N VAL A 150 -17.94 20.68 3.45
CA VAL A 150 -18.97 21.47 4.10
C VAL A 150 -18.68 21.66 5.58
N ARG A 151 -19.33 22.65 6.20
CA ARG A 151 -19.04 22.99 7.59
C ARG A 151 -19.23 21.79 8.56
N SER A 152 -20.23 20.97 8.33
CA SER A 152 -20.48 19.76 9.13
C SER A 152 -19.33 18.74 9.12
N ASP A 153 -18.44 18.81 8.13
CA ASP A 153 -17.25 17.93 8.09
C ASP A 153 -16.21 18.30 9.16
N PHE A 154 -16.40 19.45 9.83
CA PHE A 154 -15.55 19.95 10.90
C PHE A 154 -16.22 19.95 12.28
N GLU A 155 -17.44 19.43 12.40
CA GLU A 155 -18.26 19.47 13.61
C GLU A 155 -18.36 18.10 14.32
N ASP A 156 -17.43 17.14 14.08
CA ASP A 156 -17.34 15.83 14.75
C ASP A 156 -16.88 15.91 16.19
#